data_7f1cb8bf37e6687e2e4412f78bb60691
#
_entry.id   7f1cb8bf37e6687e2e4412f78bb60691
#
_cell.length_a   1.000
_cell.length_b   1.000
_cell.length_c   1.000
_cell.angle_alpha   90.00
_cell.angle_beta   90.00
_cell.angle_gamma   90.00
#
_symmetry.space_group_name_H-M   'P 1'
#
loop_
_entity.id
_entity.type
_entity.pdbx_description
1 polymer ?
#
loop_
_entity_poly.entity_id
_entity_poly.type
_entity_poly.pdbx_seq_one_letter_code
_entity_poly.pdbx_strand_id
1 'polypeptide(L)'
;VKTLAVNLALALLIAVSALTVTPTAHADMLVGNYTANTDRDRGHNWLWAVRPCTTRQPGCVTVQSVPQPNGQAAWWQADAHLANGRYTMAVDVPDGVRCVVQFFPSHDVYSWDAVSLSGELVTTYDTGCGGGPGGTDTYPFTLMRW
;
A
#
# COMPACT_ATOMS: atom_id res chain seq x y z
N VAL A 1 -22.60 -44.93 67.04
CA VAL A 1 -22.95 -43.76 66.27
C VAL A 1 -21.86 -43.56 65.20
N LYS A 2 -22.15 -43.86 63.92
CA LYS A 2 -21.21 -43.78 62.80
C LYS A 2 -21.40 -42.41 62.10
N THR A 3 -20.40 -41.57 62.13
CA THR A 3 -20.36 -40.32 61.41
C THR A 3 -19.88 -40.58 60.00
N LEU A 4 -20.77 -40.36 59.03
CA LEU A 4 -20.43 -40.31 57.60
C LEU A 4 -19.73 -38.96 57.29
N ALA A 5 -18.50 -39.03 56.83
CA ALA A 5 -17.81 -37.90 56.27
C ALA A 5 -18.18 -37.81 54.78
N VAL A 6 -18.91 -36.76 54.40
CA VAL A 6 -19.22 -36.45 53.00
C VAL A 6 -18.09 -35.62 52.44
N ASN A 7 -17.25 -36.21 51.59
CA ASN A 7 -16.24 -35.50 50.84
C ASN A 7 -16.89 -34.78 49.62
N LEU A 8 -17.04 -33.48 49.74
CA LEU A 8 -17.47 -32.62 48.62
C LEU A 8 -16.26 -32.29 47.74
N ALA A 9 -16.08 -33.04 46.68
CA ALA A 9 -15.08 -32.73 45.68
C ALA A 9 -15.60 -31.58 44.80
N LEU A 10 -15.08 -30.38 45.08
CA LEU A 10 -15.36 -29.18 44.24
C LEU A 10 -14.48 -29.26 42.99
N ALA A 11 -15.07 -29.74 41.86
CA ALA A 11 -14.40 -29.70 40.56
C ALA A 11 -14.45 -28.28 40.03
N LEU A 12 -13.35 -27.57 40.13
CA LEU A 12 -13.17 -26.24 39.49
C LEU A 12 -12.92 -26.47 38.02
N LEU A 13 -13.97 -26.30 37.18
CA LEU A 13 -13.88 -26.25 35.72
C LEU A 13 -13.30 -24.88 35.33
N ILE A 14 -11.99 -24.82 35.13
CA ILE A 14 -11.34 -23.66 34.51
C ILE A 14 -11.64 -23.76 33.00
N ALA A 15 -12.65 -23.01 32.55
CA ALA A 15 -12.91 -22.78 31.13
C ALA A 15 -11.82 -21.84 30.58
N VAL A 16 -10.75 -22.43 30.04
CA VAL A 16 -9.77 -21.68 29.26
C VAL A 16 -10.45 -21.29 27.95
N SER A 17 -11.01 -20.07 27.90
CA SER A 17 -11.47 -19.46 26.65
C SER A 17 -10.25 -19.19 25.80
N ALA A 18 -9.90 -20.11 24.90
CA ALA A 18 -8.94 -19.88 23.85
C ALA A 18 -9.53 -18.78 22.94
N LEU A 19 -9.06 -17.55 23.12
CA LEU A 19 -9.28 -16.49 22.17
C LEU A 19 -8.56 -16.90 20.89
N THR A 20 -9.29 -17.56 19.99
CA THR A 20 -8.84 -17.79 18.63
C THR A 20 -8.82 -16.44 17.93
N VAL A 21 -7.63 -15.80 17.92
CA VAL A 21 -7.37 -14.67 17.02
C VAL A 21 -7.43 -15.27 15.61
N THR A 22 -8.60 -15.19 14.99
CA THR A 22 -8.74 -15.49 13.56
C THR A 22 -7.91 -14.46 12.83
N PRO A 23 -6.86 -14.86 12.08
CA PRO A 23 -6.17 -13.92 11.24
C PRO A 23 -7.22 -13.35 10.27
N THR A 24 -7.42 -12.04 10.29
CA THR A 24 -8.21 -11.37 9.27
C THR A 24 -7.52 -11.65 7.94
N ALA A 25 -8.15 -12.45 7.10
CA ALA A 25 -7.69 -12.67 5.74
C ALA A 25 -7.82 -11.33 5.02
N HIS A 26 -6.72 -10.59 4.92
CA HIS A 26 -6.66 -9.41 4.09
C HIS A 26 -6.68 -9.89 2.63
N ALA A 27 -7.65 -9.40 1.86
CA ALA A 27 -7.70 -9.71 0.44
C ALA A 27 -6.46 -9.11 -0.23
N ASP A 28 -5.68 -9.96 -0.89
CA ASP A 28 -4.56 -9.51 -1.72
C ASP A 28 -5.10 -8.74 -2.94
N MET A 29 -4.37 -7.70 -3.33
CA MET A 29 -4.65 -6.98 -4.57
C MET A 29 -4.56 -7.94 -5.76
N LEU A 30 -5.59 -7.93 -6.61
CA LEU A 30 -5.61 -8.80 -7.79
C LEU A 30 -4.56 -8.34 -8.80
N VAL A 31 -3.83 -9.29 -9.40
CA VAL A 31 -2.95 -9.00 -10.54
C VAL A 31 -3.77 -8.50 -11.73
N GLY A 32 -3.22 -7.57 -12.49
CA GLY A 32 -3.89 -6.99 -13.65
C GLY A 32 -3.49 -5.54 -13.89
N ASN A 33 -4.27 -4.87 -14.72
CA ASN A 33 -4.04 -3.48 -15.05
C ASN A 33 -4.98 -2.56 -14.25
N TYR A 34 -4.44 -1.44 -13.81
CA TYR A 34 -5.15 -0.42 -13.06
C TYR A 34 -4.87 0.95 -13.64
N THR A 35 -5.87 1.81 -13.62
CA THR A 35 -5.66 3.25 -13.79
C THR A 35 -5.38 3.84 -12.41
N ALA A 36 -4.23 4.49 -12.23
CA ALA A 36 -3.90 5.24 -11.04
C ALA A 36 -4.15 6.73 -11.30
N ASN A 37 -5.06 7.32 -10.53
CA ASN A 37 -5.42 8.72 -10.61
C ASN A 37 -4.91 9.44 -9.35
N THR A 38 -4.23 10.56 -9.52
CA THR A 38 -3.73 11.40 -8.43
C THR A 38 -3.88 12.87 -8.76
N ASP A 39 -4.12 13.70 -7.75
CA ASP A 39 -4.20 15.15 -7.90
C ASP A 39 -2.84 15.81 -8.23
N ARG A 40 -1.72 15.09 -8.05
CA ARG A 40 -0.39 15.57 -8.47
C ARG A 40 -0.34 15.82 -9.97
N ASP A 41 -0.94 14.94 -10.76
CA ASP A 41 -0.84 14.91 -12.21
C ASP A 41 -2.20 15.23 -12.85
N ARG A 42 -2.77 16.38 -12.56
CA ARG A 42 -4.12 16.78 -13.03
C ARG A 42 -4.23 16.69 -14.54
N GLY A 43 -5.27 16.00 -14.99
CA GLY A 43 -5.54 15.77 -16.42
C GLY A 43 -4.72 14.63 -17.03
N HIS A 44 -3.90 13.95 -16.24
CA HIS A 44 -3.15 12.76 -16.64
C HIS A 44 -3.45 11.62 -15.66
N ASN A 45 -3.29 10.40 -16.13
CA ASN A 45 -3.38 9.22 -15.30
C ASN A 45 -2.23 8.26 -15.63
N TRP A 46 -2.07 7.27 -14.79
CA TRP A 46 -1.00 6.29 -14.92
C TRP A 46 -1.61 4.91 -15.09
N LEU A 47 -1.05 4.15 -16.02
CA LEU A 47 -1.32 2.72 -16.09
C LEU A 47 -0.39 2.00 -15.11
N TRP A 48 -0.94 1.29 -14.14
CA TRP A 48 -0.21 0.36 -13.30
C TRP A 48 -0.44 -1.06 -13.76
N ALA A 49 0.61 -1.72 -14.26
CA ALA A 49 0.62 -3.15 -14.50
C ALA A 49 1.09 -3.85 -13.24
N VAL A 50 0.17 -4.54 -12.56
CA VAL A 50 0.41 -5.23 -11.29
C VAL A 50 0.63 -6.71 -11.54
N ARG A 51 1.74 -7.23 -11.05
CA ARG A 51 2.18 -8.63 -11.20
C ARG A 51 2.64 -9.20 -9.85
N PRO A 52 2.69 -10.52 -9.68
CA PRO A 52 3.36 -11.10 -8.51
C PRO A 52 4.83 -10.70 -8.48
N CYS A 53 5.40 -10.48 -7.29
CA CYS A 53 6.84 -10.26 -7.15
C CYS A 53 7.64 -11.44 -7.70
N THR A 54 8.84 -11.17 -8.21
CA THR A 54 9.76 -12.20 -8.72
C THR A 54 10.10 -13.24 -7.66
N THR A 55 10.36 -12.78 -6.44
CA THR A 55 10.43 -13.64 -5.25
C THR A 55 9.01 -13.81 -4.72
N ARG A 56 8.30 -14.86 -5.14
CA ARG A 56 6.90 -15.11 -4.76
C ARG A 56 6.70 -15.12 -3.23
N GLN A 57 6.51 -13.94 -2.66
CA GLN A 57 6.18 -13.76 -1.26
C GLN A 57 4.69 -13.42 -1.13
N PRO A 58 3.98 -14.01 -0.17
CA PRO A 58 2.60 -13.62 0.11
C PRO A 58 2.50 -12.12 0.37
N GLY A 59 1.49 -11.46 -0.17
CA GLY A 59 1.28 -10.03 0.00
C GLY A 59 2.32 -9.15 -0.73
N CYS A 60 3.07 -9.68 -1.68
CA CYS A 60 3.99 -8.90 -2.50
C CYS A 60 3.50 -8.80 -3.95
N VAL A 61 3.41 -7.58 -4.45
CA VAL A 61 3.13 -7.30 -5.87
C VAL A 61 4.16 -6.33 -6.44
N THR A 62 4.58 -6.59 -7.67
CA THR A 62 5.39 -5.65 -8.45
C THR A 62 4.45 -4.73 -9.24
N VAL A 63 4.61 -3.43 -9.07
CA VAL A 63 3.91 -2.39 -9.81
C VAL A 63 4.84 -1.81 -10.86
N GLN A 64 4.45 -1.88 -12.12
CA GLN A 64 5.09 -1.13 -13.21
C GLN A 64 4.17 0.02 -13.60
N SER A 65 4.64 1.25 -13.44
CA SER A 65 3.89 2.46 -13.73
C SER A 65 4.28 3.03 -15.09
N VAL A 66 3.30 3.25 -15.95
CA VAL A 66 3.47 3.80 -17.29
C VAL A 66 2.59 5.04 -17.43
N PRO A 67 3.17 6.21 -17.77
CA PRO A 67 2.40 7.43 -17.94
C PRO A 67 1.49 7.36 -19.15
N GLN A 68 0.29 7.92 -19.03
CA GLN A 68 -0.69 8.04 -20.09
C GLN A 68 -0.95 9.53 -20.42
N PRO A 69 -1.30 9.87 -21.68
CA PRO A 69 -1.60 8.97 -22.81
C PRO A 69 -0.38 8.54 -23.64
N ASN A 70 0.75 9.18 -23.55
CA ASN A 70 1.82 9.02 -24.54
C ASN A 70 3.23 8.84 -23.96
N GLY A 71 3.35 8.39 -22.71
CA GLY A 71 4.66 8.07 -22.12
C GLY A 71 5.60 9.28 -22.00
N GLN A 72 5.08 10.47 -21.78
CA GLN A 72 5.89 11.70 -21.67
C GLN A 72 6.69 11.83 -20.38
N ALA A 73 6.48 10.94 -19.42
CA ALA A 73 7.22 10.88 -18.17
C ALA A 73 8.00 9.57 -18.08
N ALA A 74 8.96 9.49 -17.18
CA ALA A 74 9.70 8.26 -16.95
C ALA A 74 8.78 7.18 -16.39
N TRP A 75 8.84 5.98 -16.96
CA TRP A 75 8.22 4.82 -16.34
C TRP A 75 9.10 4.33 -15.18
N TRP A 76 8.49 3.73 -14.18
CA TRP A 76 9.20 3.14 -13.05
C TRP A 76 8.56 1.82 -12.61
N GLN A 77 9.30 1.06 -11.83
CA GLN A 77 8.85 -0.19 -11.26
C GLN A 77 9.29 -0.29 -9.81
N ALA A 78 8.39 -0.76 -8.95
CA ALA A 78 8.70 -1.04 -7.54
C ALA A 78 7.87 -2.21 -7.02
N ASP A 79 8.35 -2.84 -5.95
CA ASP A 79 7.63 -3.87 -5.23
C ASP A 79 6.84 -3.24 -4.09
N ALA A 80 5.56 -3.63 -3.98
CA ALA A 80 4.66 -3.22 -2.91
C ALA A 80 4.39 -4.39 -1.97
N HIS A 81 4.43 -4.13 -0.68
CA HIS A 81 4.24 -5.13 0.37
C HIS A 81 2.98 -4.85 1.18
N LEU A 82 2.19 -5.90 1.37
CA LEU A 82 0.96 -5.87 2.17
C LEU A 82 1.29 -6.06 3.65
N ALA A 83 0.86 -5.12 4.47
CA ALA A 83 0.88 -5.22 5.93
C ALA A 83 -0.38 -4.58 6.50
N ASN A 84 -1.06 -5.26 7.40
CA ASN A 84 -2.28 -4.76 8.07
C ASN A 84 -3.36 -4.24 7.10
N GLY A 85 -3.54 -4.92 5.96
CA GLY A 85 -4.54 -4.55 4.94
C GLY A 85 -4.14 -3.39 4.03
N ARG A 86 -2.92 -2.88 4.14
CA ARG A 86 -2.41 -1.81 3.29
C ARG A 86 -1.16 -2.24 2.56
N TYR A 87 -1.11 -1.93 1.28
CA TYR A 87 0.11 -1.98 0.50
C TYR A 87 0.93 -0.72 0.71
N THR A 88 2.25 -0.88 0.75
CA THR A 88 3.21 0.24 0.77
C THR A 88 4.34 -0.07 -0.19
N MET A 89 4.74 0.91 -0.98
CA MET A 89 5.94 0.87 -1.82
C MET A 89 6.64 2.23 -1.82
N ALA A 90 7.94 2.19 -2.04
CA ALA A 90 8.75 3.40 -2.24
C ALA A 90 9.48 3.30 -3.58
N VAL A 91 9.63 4.42 -4.27
CA VAL A 91 10.29 4.50 -5.57
C VAL A 91 10.92 5.88 -5.78
N ASP A 92 12.11 5.89 -6.36
CA ASP A 92 12.76 7.12 -6.82
C ASP A 92 12.29 7.41 -8.25
N VAL A 93 11.67 8.58 -8.43
CA VAL A 93 11.10 9.01 -9.71
C VAL A 93 11.96 10.14 -10.27
N PRO A 94 12.61 9.97 -11.43
CA PRO A 94 13.54 10.97 -11.98
C PRO A 94 12.89 12.32 -12.30
N ASP A 95 11.59 12.31 -12.58
CA ASP A 95 10.77 13.45 -13.00
C ASP A 95 9.51 13.63 -12.13
N GLY A 96 9.61 13.29 -10.85
CA GLY A 96 8.46 13.31 -9.93
C GLY A 96 7.97 14.70 -9.59
N VAL A 97 8.86 15.70 -9.54
CA VAL A 97 8.49 17.12 -9.43
C VAL A 97 8.32 17.68 -10.83
N ARG A 98 7.10 18.06 -11.20
CA ARG A 98 6.75 18.49 -12.55
C ARG A 98 6.38 19.95 -12.59
N CYS A 99 7.30 20.74 -13.10
CA CYS A 99 7.10 22.16 -13.38
C CYS A 99 6.73 22.36 -14.85
N VAL A 100 6.36 23.58 -15.22
CA VAL A 100 5.93 23.89 -16.60
C VAL A 100 6.96 23.49 -17.66
N VAL A 101 8.26 23.71 -17.36
CA VAL A 101 9.36 23.45 -18.31
C VAL A 101 10.56 22.71 -17.67
N GLN A 102 10.41 22.29 -16.43
CA GLN A 102 11.48 21.64 -15.67
C GLN A 102 10.96 20.47 -14.89
N PHE A 103 11.80 19.46 -14.73
CA PHE A 103 11.48 18.27 -13.94
C PHE A 103 12.63 18.01 -12.96
N PHE A 104 12.28 17.61 -11.74
CA PHE A 104 13.28 17.26 -10.72
C PHE A 104 12.95 15.89 -10.11
N PRO A 105 13.96 15.17 -9.61
CA PRO A 105 13.74 13.90 -8.95
C PRO A 105 12.90 14.04 -7.69
N SER A 106 12.15 12.98 -7.39
CA SER A 106 11.46 12.80 -6.11
C SER A 106 11.65 11.40 -5.58
N HIS A 107 11.49 11.26 -4.26
CA HIS A 107 11.28 10.01 -3.58
C HIS A 107 9.79 9.90 -3.25
N ASP A 108 9.10 8.96 -3.90
CA ASP A 108 7.67 8.77 -3.80
C ASP A 108 7.35 7.54 -2.93
N VAL A 109 6.52 7.72 -1.91
CA VAL A 109 5.98 6.64 -1.09
C VAL A 109 4.48 6.54 -1.31
N TYR A 110 4.04 5.43 -1.86
CA TYR A 110 2.64 5.11 -2.06
C TYR A 110 2.15 4.19 -0.95
N SER A 111 0.99 4.49 -0.37
CA SER A 111 0.32 3.62 0.61
C SER A 111 -1.17 3.58 0.32
N TRP A 112 -1.74 2.37 0.09
CA TRP A 112 -3.16 2.21 -0.23
C TRP A 112 -3.79 1.00 0.45
N ASP A 113 -5.07 1.08 0.70
CA ASP A 113 -5.86 -0.03 1.22
C ASP A 113 -6.10 -1.09 0.14
N ALA A 114 -5.89 -2.35 0.49
CA ALA A 114 -5.94 -3.48 -0.45
C ALA A 114 -7.35 -3.75 -1.01
N VAL A 115 -8.40 -3.29 -0.34
CA VAL A 115 -9.81 -3.54 -0.70
C VAL A 115 -10.40 -2.34 -1.41
N SER A 116 -10.32 -1.15 -0.80
CA SER A 116 -10.89 0.08 -1.37
C SER A 116 -10.06 0.65 -2.51
N LEU A 117 -8.80 0.22 -2.63
CA LEU A 117 -7.84 0.69 -3.65
C LEU A 117 -7.62 2.21 -3.61
N SER A 118 -7.86 2.82 -2.46
CA SER A 118 -7.66 4.25 -2.21
C SER A 118 -6.49 4.46 -1.27
N GLY A 119 -5.73 5.53 -1.47
CA GLY A 119 -4.54 5.77 -0.69
C GLY A 119 -3.95 7.15 -0.84
N GLU A 120 -2.70 7.25 -0.40
CA GLU A 120 -1.92 8.48 -0.38
C GLU A 120 -0.57 8.25 -1.06
N LEU A 121 -0.14 9.26 -1.80
CA LEU A 121 1.19 9.42 -2.34
C LEU A 121 1.88 10.53 -1.55
N VAL A 122 2.96 10.18 -0.86
CA VAL A 122 3.86 11.16 -0.23
C VAL A 122 5.08 11.33 -1.12
N THR A 123 5.28 12.53 -1.63
CA THR A 123 6.40 12.89 -2.52
C THR A 123 7.37 13.78 -1.76
N THR A 124 8.63 13.37 -1.64
CA THR A 124 9.71 14.18 -1.05
C THR A 124 10.74 14.52 -2.13
N TYR A 125 11.21 15.75 -2.16
CA TYR A 125 12.14 16.24 -3.17
C TYR A 125 13.09 17.28 -2.59
N ASP A 126 14.30 17.37 -3.17
CA ASP A 126 15.34 18.30 -2.74
C ASP A 126 15.26 19.65 -3.43
N THR A 127 14.64 19.67 -4.63
CA THR A 127 14.53 20.90 -5.45
C THR A 127 13.10 21.05 -5.94
N GLY A 128 12.48 22.19 -5.62
CA GLY A 128 11.17 22.59 -6.11
C GLY A 128 11.21 23.37 -7.42
N CYS A 129 10.04 23.71 -7.94
CA CYS A 129 9.89 24.46 -9.18
C CYS A 129 10.60 25.83 -9.12
N GLY A 130 11.25 26.20 -10.23
CA GLY A 130 12.02 27.43 -10.30
C GLY A 130 13.33 27.42 -9.49
N GLY A 131 13.82 26.24 -9.08
CA GLY A 131 14.96 26.11 -8.20
C GLY A 131 14.66 26.45 -6.74
N GLY A 132 13.38 26.38 -6.36
CA GLY A 132 12.96 26.56 -4.98
C GLY A 132 13.47 25.45 -4.04
N PRO A 133 13.30 25.63 -2.72
CA PRO A 133 13.74 24.63 -1.75
C PRO A 133 13.00 23.31 -1.92
N GLY A 134 13.61 22.23 -1.41
CA GLY A 134 13.00 20.95 -1.29
C GLY A 134 11.78 20.97 -0.36
N GLY A 135 10.99 19.93 -0.42
CA GLY A 135 9.74 19.81 0.34
C GLY A 135 9.18 18.39 0.37
N THR A 136 8.03 18.29 1.00
CA THR A 136 7.22 17.08 1.03
C THR A 136 5.77 17.46 0.76
N ASP A 137 5.19 16.82 -0.24
CA ASP A 137 3.77 16.99 -0.59
C ASP A 137 3.04 15.66 -0.44
N THR A 138 1.75 15.73 -0.09
CA THR A 138 0.89 14.55 0.01
C THR A 138 -0.31 14.70 -0.90
N TYR A 139 -0.58 13.68 -1.70
CA TYR A 139 -1.66 13.63 -2.66
C TYR A 139 -2.53 12.39 -2.43
N PRO A 140 -3.86 12.53 -2.39
CA PRO A 140 -4.73 11.36 -2.48
C PRO A 140 -4.59 10.71 -3.86
N PHE A 141 -4.72 9.38 -3.90
CA PHE A 141 -4.84 8.66 -5.15
C PHE A 141 -5.83 7.50 -5.05
N THR A 142 -6.31 7.07 -6.20
CA THR A 142 -7.20 5.92 -6.32
C THR A 142 -6.78 5.04 -7.48
N LEU A 143 -7.00 3.73 -7.32
CA LEU A 143 -6.76 2.74 -8.35
C LEU A 143 -8.10 2.20 -8.86
N MET A 144 -8.28 2.21 -10.17
CA MET A 144 -9.42 1.56 -10.83
C MET A 144 -8.90 0.42 -11.70
N ARG A 145 -9.40 -0.79 -11.43
CA ARG A 145 -9.04 -1.98 -12.22
C ARG A 145 -9.80 -1.98 -13.55
N TRP A 146 -9.12 -2.43 -14.60
CA TRP A 146 -9.71 -2.67 -15.93
C TRP A 146 -10.32 -4.05 -16.03
#